data_09416618286deca7ce224bf5d183b1b4
#
_entry.id   09416618286deca7ce224bf5d183b1b4
#
_cell.length_a   1.000
_cell.length_b   1.000
_cell.length_c   1.000
_cell.angle_alpha   90.00
_cell.angle_beta   90.00
_cell.angle_gamma   90.00
#
_symmetry.space_group_name_H-M   'P 1'
#
loop_
_entity.id
_entity.type
_entity.pdbx_description
1 polymer ?
#
loop_
_entity_poly.entity_id
_entity_poly.type
_entity_poly.pdbx_seq_one_letter_code
_entity_poly.pdbx_strand_id
1 'polypeptide(L)'
;MKLYHGSHVEVRNPKILTSSRVGDFGSGFYTTSSMKQALRWAEIRAQQTKSASGVVTVFEVPDSLFEHPELAVKTFSQADDDWLDFVLANRQDTAFEHHFDLVRGPVANDRVYVCLNALENGTADRATVLRRLKTFVLADQIFFHTAKSLLFLEYVSTEVVPCSKP
;
A
#
# COMPACT_ATOMS: atom_id res chain seq x y z
N MET A 1 -14.84 -5.90 7.47
CA MET A 1 -13.59 -5.44 8.16
C MET A 1 -13.32 -3.97 7.86
N LYS A 2 -12.58 -3.25 8.75
CA LYS A 2 -12.20 -1.84 8.52
C LYS A 2 -10.87 -1.73 7.79
N LEU A 3 -10.80 -0.78 6.84
CA LEU A 3 -9.61 -0.38 6.12
C LEU A 3 -9.39 1.12 6.28
N TYR A 4 -8.13 1.53 6.28
CA TYR A 4 -7.69 2.89 6.56
C TYR A 4 -6.83 3.44 5.42
N HIS A 5 -7.12 4.66 5.00
CA HIS A 5 -6.32 5.38 4.00
C HIS A 5 -5.75 6.66 4.60
N GLY A 6 -4.42 6.74 4.72
CA GLY A 6 -3.73 7.93 5.20
C GLY A 6 -3.37 8.88 4.05
N SER A 7 -3.81 10.14 4.14
CA SER A 7 -3.59 11.18 3.12
C SER A 7 -3.47 12.57 3.76
N HIS A 8 -3.33 13.60 2.97
CA HIS A 8 -3.45 15.00 3.39
C HIS A 8 -4.85 15.58 3.17
N VAL A 9 -5.74 14.83 2.53
CA VAL A 9 -7.13 15.19 2.27
C VAL A 9 -8.06 14.00 2.52
N GLU A 10 -9.31 14.29 2.84
CA GLU A 10 -10.36 13.30 2.93
C GLU A 10 -10.67 12.71 1.55
N VAL A 11 -10.81 11.37 1.48
CA VAL A 11 -11.14 10.66 0.26
C VAL A 11 -12.40 9.82 0.47
N ARG A 12 -13.58 10.41 0.29
CA ARG A 12 -14.87 9.68 0.44
C ARG A 12 -15.16 8.74 -0.73
N ASN A 13 -14.81 9.18 -1.92
CA ASN A 13 -15.06 8.44 -3.17
C ASN A 13 -13.73 8.20 -3.87
N PRO A 14 -13.02 7.11 -3.53
CA PRO A 14 -11.72 6.81 -4.11
C PRO A 14 -11.83 6.59 -5.62
N LYS A 15 -10.77 6.97 -6.33
CA LYS A 15 -10.64 6.77 -7.78
C LYS A 15 -9.28 6.20 -8.08
N ILE A 16 -9.19 5.42 -9.15
CA ILE A 16 -7.91 5.00 -9.70
C ILE A 16 -7.28 6.22 -10.39
N LEU A 17 -6.19 6.69 -9.82
CA LEU A 17 -5.44 7.81 -10.38
C LEU A 17 -4.21 7.27 -11.11
N THR A 18 -4.03 7.70 -12.34
CA THR A 18 -2.78 7.48 -13.07
C THR A 18 -1.73 8.42 -12.45
N SER A 19 -0.82 7.86 -11.68
CA SER A 19 0.24 8.61 -11.01
C SER A 19 1.58 8.35 -11.69
N SER A 20 2.42 9.38 -11.76
CA SER A 20 3.84 9.23 -12.15
C SER A 20 4.66 8.44 -11.11
N ARG A 21 4.12 8.26 -9.91
CA ARG A 21 4.72 7.42 -8.86
C ARG A 21 3.93 6.14 -8.74
N VAL A 22 4.57 5.06 -9.11
CA VAL A 22 4.05 3.71 -8.95
C VAL A 22 4.37 3.24 -7.53
N GLY A 23 3.38 2.71 -6.83
CA GLY A 23 3.59 2.09 -5.52
C GLY A 23 4.11 0.65 -5.67
N ASP A 24 4.28 -0.04 -4.55
CA ASP A 24 4.82 -1.41 -4.52
C ASP A 24 3.99 -2.42 -5.34
N PHE A 25 2.70 -2.17 -5.48
CA PHE A 25 1.76 -3.04 -6.22
C PHE A 25 1.20 -2.36 -7.49
N GLY A 26 1.74 -1.23 -7.88
CA GLY A 26 1.29 -0.53 -9.09
C GLY A 26 0.57 0.79 -8.82
N SER A 27 -0.13 1.29 -9.85
CA SER A 27 -0.95 2.49 -9.78
C SER A 27 -2.37 2.14 -9.35
N GLY A 28 -2.87 2.75 -8.28
CA GLY A 28 -4.20 2.47 -7.73
C GLY A 28 -4.42 3.10 -6.36
N PHE A 29 -5.43 2.62 -5.65
CA PHE A 29 -5.81 3.13 -4.33
C PHE A 29 -5.30 2.19 -3.22
N TYR A 30 -4.51 2.74 -2.31
CA TYR A 30 -3.86 2.00 -1.23
C TYR A 30 -4.57 2.21 0.11
N THR A 31 -4.79 1.13 0.82
CA THR A 31 -5.31 1.09 2.19
C THR A 31 -4.48 0.14 3.05
N THR A 32 -4.74 0.10 4.33
CA THR A 32 -4.15 -0.85 5.29
C THR A 32 -5.19 -1.26 6.32
N SER A 33 -5.05 -2.43 6.93
CA SER A 33 -5.84 -2.82 8.11
C SER A 33 -5.30 -2.19 9.41
N SER A 34 -4.13 -1.56 9.36
CA SER A 34 -3.46 -0.95 10.50
C SER A 34 -3.74 0.55 10.59
N MET A 35 -4.55 0.97 11.56
CA MET A 35 -4.76 2.39 11.88
C MET A 35 -3.43 3.12 12.13
N LYS A 36 -2.51 2.48 12.87
CA LYS A 36 -1.18 3.05 13.15
C LYS A 36 -0.40 3.34 11.86
N GLN A 37 -0.48 2.46 10.87
CA GLN A 37 0.17 2.64 9.58
C GLN A 37 -0.48 3.80 8.80
N ALA A 38 -1.81 3.87 8.80
CA ALA A 38 -2.54 4.96 8.13
C ALA A 38 -2.24 6.33 8.75
N LEU A 39 -2.18 6.42 10.09
CA LEU A 39 -1.78 7.65 10.79
C LEU A 39 -0.39 8.12 10.36
N ARG A 40 0.59 7.20 10.33
CA ARG A 40 1.94 7.52 9.85
C ARG A 40 1.95 8.04 8.41
N TRP A 41 1.18 7.41 7.50
CA TRP A 41 1.06 7.87 6.12
C TRP A 41 0.38 9.23 6.01
N ALA A 42 -0.64 9.49 6.82
CA ALA A 42 -1.30 10.79 6.89
C ALA A 42 -0.32 11.91 7.28
N GLU A 43 0.52 11.68 8.30
CA GLU A 43 1.58 12.60 8.71
C GLU A 43 2.60 12.85 7.59
N ILE A 44 3.13 11.78 6.98
CA ILE A 44 4.10 11.88 5.87
C ILE A 44 3.50 12.68 4.71
N ARG A 45 2.25 12.40 4.32
CA ARG A 45 1.58 13.11 3.24
C ARG A 45 1.36 14.58 3.55
N ALA A 46 0.93 14.89 4.78
CA ALA A 46 0.75 16.27 5.20
C ALA A 46 2.08 17.05 5.16
N GLN A 47 3.18 16.46 5.62
CA GLN A 47 4.51 17.06 5.54
C GLN A 47 4.95 17.30 4.09
N GLN A 48 4.79 16.30 3.21
CA GLN A 48 5.15 16.40 1.78
C GLN A 48 4.38 17.48 1.05
N THR A 49 3.11 17.69 1.40
CA THR A 49 2.22 18.69 0.78
C THR A 49 2.18 20.01 1.53
N LYS A 50 2.92 20.13 2.64
CA LYS A 50 2.91 21.30 3.55
C LYS A 50 1.49 21.62 4.06
N SER A 51 0.68 20.59 4.26
CA SER A 51 -0.65 20.72 4.85
C SER A 51 -0.58 20.85 6.36
N ALA A 52 -1.54 21.56 6.97
CA ALA A 52 -1.60 21.78 8.42
C ALA A 52 -1.89 20.48 9.20
N SER A 53 -2.53 19.52 8.55
CA SER A 53 -2.90 18.22 9.15
C SER A 53 -2.91 17.11 8.11
N GLY A 54 -2.71 15.88 8.57
CA GLY A 54 -3.01 14.68 7.83
C GLY A 54 -4.47 14.26 8.05
N VAL A 55 -4.93 13.30 7.27
CA VAL A 55 -6.29 12.78 7.32
C VAL A 55 -6.25 11.27 7.17
N VAL A 56 -6.94 10.54 8.02
CA VAL A 56 -7.22 9.12 7.84
C VAL A 56 -8.67 8.94 7.46
N THR A 57 -8.93 8.44 6.26
CA THR A 57 -10.27 8.04 5.83
C THR A 57 -10.48 6.57 6.16
N VAL A 58 -11.60 6.27 6.81
CA VAL A 58 -11.98 4.92 7.24
C VAL A 58 -13.04 4.37 6.30
N PHE A 59 -12.79 3.17 5.80
CA PHE A 59 -13.73 2.41 4.99
C PHE A 59 -14.12 1.11 5.68
N GLU A 60 -15.28 0.61 5.35
CA GLU A 60 -15.70 -0.74 5.64
C GLU A 60 -15.77 -1.57 4.37
N VAL A 61 -15.37 -2.83 4.45
CA VAL A 61 -15.45 -3.80 3.35
C VAL A 61 -15.99 -5.12 3.89
N PRO A 62 -16.64 -5.95 3.04
CA PRO A 62 -17.05 -7.30 3.43
C PRO A 62 -15.86 -8.14 3.93
N ASP A 63 -16.07 -8.98 4.92
CA ASP A 63 -15.02 -9.89 5.42
C ASP A 63 -14.59 -10.90 4.35
N SER A 64 -15.49 -11.25 3.45
CA SER A 64 -15.25 -12.13 2.30
C SER A 64 -14.60 -11.42 1.09
N LEU A 65 -14.16 -10.17 1.20
CA LEU A 65 -13.62 -9.39 0.08
C LEU A 65 -12.55 -10.14 -0.71
N PHE A 66 -11.62 -10.79 0.00
CA PHE A 66 -10.47 -11.47 -0.63
C PHE A 66 -10.82 -12.82 -1.27
N GLU A 67 -12.03 -13.31 -1.04
CA GLU A 67 -12.57 -14.58 -1.57
C GLU A 67 -13.72 -14.34 -2.55
N HIS A 68 -13.95 -13.05 -2.91
CA HIS A 68 -15.07 -12.67 -3.75
C HIS A 68 -14.90 -13.23 -5.17
N PRO A 69 -15.87 -14.01 -5.70
CA PRO A 69 -15.66 -14.78 -6.95
C PRO A 69 -15.50 -13.89 -8.20
N GLU A 70 -15.97 -12.67 -8.15
CA GLU A 70 -15.84 -11.72 -9.27
C GLU A 70 -14.52 -10.93 -9.27
N LEU A 71 -13.69 -11.02 -8.20
CA LEU A 71 -12.44 -10.29 -8.11
C LEU A 71 -11.25 -11.20 -8.38
N ALA A 72 -10.37 -10.74 -9.24
CA ALA A 72 -9.03 -11.32 -9.38
C ALA A 72 -8.16 -10.82 -8.22
N VAL A 73 -7.93 -11.70 -7.22
CA VAL A 73 -7.22 -11.35 -5.99
C VAL A 73 -5.85 -12.01 -5.93
N LYS A 74 -4.82 -11.23 -5.59
CA LYS A 74 -3.49 -11.73 -5.24
C LYS A 74 -3.20 -11.44 -3.78
N THR A 75 -2.80 -12.46 -3.02
CA THR A 75 -2.42 -12.32 -1.61
C THR A 75 -1.01 -12.82 -1.38
N PHE A 76 -0.18 -11.99 -0.76
CA PHE A 76 1.13 -12.34 -0.24
C PHE A 76 1.04 -12.41 1.28
N SER A 77 1.30 -13.57 1.86
CA SER A 77 1.28 -13.77 3.32
C SER A 77 2.52 -13.20 4.02
N GLN A 78 3.61 -13.04 3.26
CA GLN A 78 4.91 -12.56 3.76
C GLN A 78 5.71 -11.92 2.63
N ALA A 79 6.80 -11.22 2.99
CA ALA A 79 7.75 -10.65 2.04
C ALA A 79 8.76 -11.73 1.61
N ASP A 80 8.30 -12.68 0.78
CA ASP A 80 9.08 -13.78 0.19
C ASP A 80 9.53 -13.48 -1.23
N ASP A 81 10.00 -14.49 -1.95
CA ASP A 81 10.48 -14.37 -3.33
C ASP A 81 9.40 -13.86 -4.27
N ASP A 82 8.18 -14.41 -4.19
CA ASP A 82 7.06 -14.00 -5.05
C ASP A 82 6.67 -12.54 -4.80
N TRP A 83 6.61 -12.13 -3.53
CA TRP A 83 6.35 -10.75 -3.16
C TRP A 83 7.45 -9.81 -3.68
N LEU A 84 8.72 -10.23 -3.51
CA LEU A 84 9.88 -9.44 -3.95
C LEU A 84 9.87 -9.25 -5.46
N ASP A 85 9.62 -10.29 -6.24
CA ASP A 85 9.53 -10.21 -7.70
C ASP A 85 8.40 -9.29 -8.15
N PHE A 86 7.23 -9.39 -7.51
CA PHE A 86 6.09 -8.55 -7.83
C PHE A 86 6.35 -7.06 -7.55
N VAL A 87 6.98 -6.76 -6.40
CA VAL A 87 7.33 -5.38 -6.04
C VAL A 87 8.40 -4.82 -6.98
N LEU A 88 9.44 -5.60 -7.30
CA LEU A 88 10.50 -5.16 -8.21
C LEU A 88 9.96 -4.94 -9.63
N ALA A 89 9.10 -5.83 -10.14
CA ALA A 89 8.47 -5.66 -11.44
C ALA A 89 7.67 -4.34 -11.52
N ASN A 90 6.85 -4.05 -10.52
CA ASN A 90 6.09 -2.79 -10.48
C ASN A 90 6.98 -1.54 -10.37
N ARG A 91 8.16 -1.64 -9.76
CA ARG A 91 9.07 -0.50 -9.54
C ARG A 91 9.99 -0.22 -10.73
N GLN A 92 10.44 -1.27 -11.40
CA GLN A 92 11.52 -1.20 -12.41
C GLN A 92 11.00 -1.22 -13.84
N ASP A 93 9.89 -1.90 -14.09
CA ASP A 93 9.33 -2.06 -15.41
C ASP A 93 8.08 -1.20 -15.57
N THR A 94 8.24 -0.09 -16.30
CA THR A 94 7.12 0.83 -16.60
C THR A 94 6.07 0.22 -17.53
N ALA A 95 6.39 -0.89 -18.18
CA ALA A 95 5.47 -1.65 -19.03
C ALA A 95 4.81 -2.82 -18.27
N PHE A 96 5.24 -3.10 -17.03
CA PHE A 96 4.64 -4.17 -16.24
C PHE A 96 3.22 -3.81 -15.83
N GLU A 97 2.28 -4.62 -16.26
CA GLU A 97 0.87 -4.54 -15.87
C GLU A 97 0.42 -5.90 -15.34
N HIS A 98 -0.34 -5.89 -14.28
CA HIS A 98 -0.97 -7.09 -13.76
C HIS A 98 -2.50 -6.99 -13.88
N HIS A 99 -3.17 -8.13 -13.91
CA HIS A 99 -4.62 -8.23 -14.11
C HIS A 99 -5.42 -8.38 -12.79
N PHE A 100 -4.77 -8.25 -11.63
CA PHE A 100 -5.46 -8.38 -10.34
C PHE A 100 -6.30 -7.14 -10.07
N ASP A 101 -7.55 -7.34 -9.63
CA ASP A 101 -8.41 -6.27 -9.14
C ASP A 101 -7.98 -5.77 -7.77
N LEU A 102 -7.47 -6.71 -6.95
CA LEU A 102 -7.10 -6.48 -5.56
C LEU A 102 -5.79 -7.20 -5.24
N VAL A 103 -4.86 -6.51 -4.58
CA VAL A 103 -3.63 -7.13 -4.08
C VAL A 103 -3.50 -6.84 -2.59
N ARG A 104 -3.19 -7.89 -1.81
CA ARG A 104 -2.89 -7.78 -0.38
C ARG A 104 -1.51 -8.31 -0.09
N GLY A 105 -0.75 -7.61 0.76
CA GLY A 105 0.56 -8.10 1.17
C GLY A 105 1.27 -7.16 2.12
N PRO A 106 2.51 -7.50 2.53
CA PRO A 106 3.33 -6.66 3.36
C PRO A 106 3.64 -5.32 2.68
N VAL A 107 3.64 -4.23 3.47
CA VAL A 107 4.06 -2.91 3.00
C VAL A 107 5.59 -2.82 2.95
N ALA A 108 6.14 -2.28 1.88
CA ALA A 108 7.54 -1.89 1.84
C ALA A 108 7.73 -0.58 2.64
N ASN A 109 8.15 -0.68 3.89
CA ASN A 109 8.54 0.46 4.70
C ASN A 109 10.00 0.88 4.43
N ASP A 110 10.48 1.94 5.11
CA ASP A 110 11.82 2.49 4.89
C ASP A 110 12.95 1.45 4.99
N ARG A 111 12.83 0.46 5.90
CA ARG A 111 13.82 -0.62 6.04
C ARG A 111 13.78 -1.57 4.84
N VAL A 112 12.61 -1.85 4.34
CA VAL A 112 12.41 -2.68 3.13
C VAL A 112 13.00 -1.94 1.93
N TYR A 113 12.73 -0.64 1.79
CA TYR A 113 13.32 0.16 0.70
C TYR A 113 14.84 0.14 0.70
N VAL A 114 15.50 0.18 1.86
CA VAL A 114 16.96 0.02 1.96
C VAL A 114 17.41 -1.34 1.40
N CYS A 115 16.67 -2.41 1.70
CA CYS A 115 16.97 -3.74 1.18
C CYS A 115 16.75 -3.84 -0.34
N LEU A 116 15.64 -3.27 -0.85
CA LEU A 116 15.34 -3.26 -2.29
C LEU A 116 16.40 -2.47 -3.07
N ASN A 117 16.76 -1.28 -2.59
CA ASN A 117 17.81 -0.47 -3.22
C ASN A 117 19.17 -1.17 -3.20
N ALA A 118 19.52 -1.89 -2.12
CA ALA A 118 20.74 -2.65 -2.05
C ALA A 118 20.80 -3.79 -3.08
N LEU A 119 19.66 -4.44 -3.33
CA LEU A 119 19.53 -5.45 -4.39
C LEU A 119 19.63 -4.82 -5.78
N GLU A 120 18.90 -3.75 -6.03
CA GLU A 120 18.88 -3.02 -7.31
C GLU A 120 20.28 -2.49 -7.69
N ASN A 121 21.04 -2.01 -6.72
CA ASN A 121 22.39 -1.50 -6.91
C ASN A 121 23.49 -2.59 -6.87
N GLY A 122 23.11 -3.86 -6.69
CA GLY A 122 24.06 -4.97 -6.61
C GLY A 122 24.95 -4.99 -5.36
N THR A 123 24.61 -4.19 -4.31
CA THR A 123 25.37 -4.14 -3.04
C THR A 123 24.95 -5.24 -2.05
N ALA A 124 23.82 -5.91 -2.30
CA ALA A 124 23.38 -7.11 -1.60
C ALA A 124 22.82 -8.12 -2.59
N ASP A 125 23.07 -9.41 -2.36
CA ASP A 125 22.44 -10.47 -3.12
C ASP A 125 21.01 -10.74 -2.65
N ARG A 126 20.22 -11.41 -3.52
CA ARG A 126 18.83 -11.75 -3.27
C ARG A 126 18.63 -12.56 -1.99
N ALA A 127 19.49 -13.55 -1.74
CA ALA A 127 19.39 -14.40 -0.55
C ALA A 127 19.59 -13.59 0.76
N THR A 128 20.51 -12.63 0.74
CA THR A 128 20.73 -11.72 1.86
C THR A 128 19.53 -10.80 2.09
N VAL A 129 18.95 -10.27 1.02
CA VAL A 129 17.75 -9.43 1.11
C VAL A 129 16.58 -10.21 1.71
N LEU A 130 16.28 -11.40 1.18
CA LEU A 130 15.19 -12.24 1.68
C LEU A 130 15.37 -12.64 3.15
N ARG A 131 16.60 -12.95 3.59
CA ARG A 131 16.87 -13.21 5.01
C ARG A 131 16.56 -11.99 5.88
N ARG A 132 16.90 -10.78 5.43
CA ARG A 132 16.59 -9.53 6.16
C ARG A 132 15.08 -9.27 6.20
N LEU A 133 14.38 -9.44 5.08
CA LEU A 133 12.93 -9.22 5.01
C LEU A 133 12.17 -10.10 6.01
N LYS A 134 12.59 -11.37 6.20
CA LYS A 134 12.01 -12.28 7.18
C LYS A 134 12.12 -11.82 8.64
N THR A 135 13.04 -10.91 8.94
CA THR A 135 13.20 -10.37 10.31
C THR A 135 12.28 -9.18 10.60
N PHE A 136 11.59 -8.66 9.60
CA PHE A 136 10.75 -7.47 9.74
C PHE A 136 9.31 -7.86 10.05
N VAL A 137 8.73 -7.21 11.07
CA VAL A 137 7.29 -7.21 11.28
C VAL A 137 6.72 -6.07 10.44
N LEU A 138 6.06 -6.41 9.36
CA LEU A 138 5.52 -5.46 8.40
C LEU A 138 4.00 -5.35 8.59
N ALA A 139 3.48 -4.13 8.49
CA ALA A 139 2.05 -3.93 8.34
C ALA A 139 1.62 -4.44 6.97
N ASP A 140 0.33 -4.71 6.80
CA ASP A 140 -0.24 -5.03 5.51
C ASP A 140 -0.55 -3.76 4.70
N GLN A 141 -0.65 -3.91 3.40
CA GLN A 141 -1.31 -2.99 2.51
C GLN A 141 -2.32 -3.74 1.65
N ILE A 142 -3.46 -3.12 1.42
CA ILE A 142 -4.51 -3.59 0.54
C ILE A 142 -4.65 -2.58 -0.59
N PHE A 143 -4.39 -3.06 -1.79
CA PHE A 143 -4.31 -2.26 -2.99
C PHE A 143 -5.49 -2.56 -3.91
N PHE A 144 -6.24 -1.54 -4.26
CA PHE A 144 -7.37 -1.58 -5.17
C PHE A 144 -6.90 -1.04 -6.53
N HIS A 145 -6.87 -1.91 -7.53
CA HIS A 145 -6.31 -1.61 -8.83
C HIS A 145 -7.35 -1.21 -9.87
N THR A 146 -8.58 -1.68 -9.74
CA THR A 146 -9.65 -1.46 -10.71
C THR A 146 -10.83 -0.70 -10.12
N ALA A 147 -11.59 -0.01 -10.98
CA ALA A 147 -12.83 0.64 -10.57
C ALA A 147 -13.83 -0.34 -9.97
N LYS A 148 -13.82 -1.60 -10.44
CA LYS A 148 -14.67 -2.68 -9.91
C LYS A 148 -14.35 -2.97 -8.44
N SER A 149 -13.07 -3.07 -8.08
CA SER A 149 -12.67 -3.34 -6.70
C SER A 149 -13.01 -2.17 -5.76
N LEU A 150 -12.96 -0.92 -6.23
CA LEU A 150 -13.33 0.24 -5.43
C LEU A 150 -14.80 0.26 -4.98
N LEU A 151 -15.70 -0.43 -5.70
CA LEU A 151 -17.12 -0.52 -5.35
C LEU A 151 -17.38 -1.21 -4.00
N PHE A 152 -16.40 -1.94 -3.48
CA PHE A 152 -16.49 -2.62 -2.18
C PHE A 152 -16.10 -1.73 -1.00
N LEU A 153 -15.58 -0.52 -1.25
CA LEU A 153 -15.20 0.43 -0.19
C LEU A 153 -16.41 1.28 0.21
N GLU A 154 -16.94 1.04 1.40
CA GLU A 154 -17.99 1.86 2.00
C GLU A 154 -17.35 2.88 2.96
N TYR A 155 -17.56 4.18 2.69
CA TYR A 155 -17.07 5.25 3.57
C TYR A 155 -17.75 5.19 4.94
N VAL A 156 -16.95 5.24 6.01
CA VAL A 156 -17.44 5.22 7.40
C VAL A 156 -17.22 6.57 8.07
N SER A 157 -15.99 7.03 8.12
CA SER A 157 -15.61 8.23 8.85
C SER A 157 -14.27 8.79 8.39
N THR A 158 -13.94 9.96 8.92
CA THR A 158 -12.66 10.63 8.71
C THR A 158 -12.09 11.08 10.04
N GLU A 159 -10.80 10.87 10.24
CA GLU A 159 -10.03 11.34 11.40
C GLU A 159 -8.98 12.34 10.95
N VAL A 160 -8.97 13.52 11.58
CA VAL A 160 -7.94 14.54 11.33
C VAL A 160 -6.75 14.30 12.26
N VAL A 161 -5.57 14.25 11.68
CA VAL A 161 -4.30 14.00 12.36
C VAL A 161 -3.50 15.30 12.39
N PRO A 162 -3.38 15.96 13.56
CA PRO A 162 -2.57 17.16 13.67
C PRO A 162 -1.12 16.85 13.30
N CYS A 163 -0.51 17.65 12.42
CA CYS A 163 0.92 17.58 12.22
C CYS A 163 1.63 18.11 13.46
N SER A 164 2.48 17.30 14.07
CA SER A 164 3.44 17.80 15.05
C SER A 164 4.29 18.85 14.34
N LYS A 165 4.21 20.11 14.78
CA LYS A 165 5.14 21.14 14.29
C LYS A 165 6.57 20.68 14.57
N PRO A 166 7.49 20.84 13.61
CA PRO A 166 8.90 20.55 13.82
C PRO A 166 9.48 21.37 14.97
#